data_ab3e45e63bc1f49c9ac48d0226f1920d
#
_entry.id   ab3e45e63bc1f49c9ac48d0226f1920d
#
_cell.length_a   1.000
_cell.length_b   1.000
_cell.length_c   1.000
_cell.angle_alpha   90.00
_cell.angle_beta   90.00
_cell.angle_gamma   90.00
#
_symmetry.space_group_name_H-M   'P 1'
#
loop_
_entity.id
_entity.type
_entity.pdbx_description
1 polymer ?
#
loop_
_entity_poly.entity_id
_entity_poly.type
_entity_poly.pdbx_seq_one_letter_code
_entity_poly.pdbx_strand_id
1 'polypeptide(L)'
;MILNWHDTYKERLTDVRTALSHIRRGARIFIGSACGEPQLLVKTLIDVASNLADTEIIHFLDLGLASYTDEKYNANFRHNALFIGSNTRAAIKEGRADYTPIGHPLKTHLEPGVYELEIPFSVEKKEEV
;
A
#
# COMPACT_ATOMS: atom_id res chain seq x y z
N MET A 1 27.14 21.74 -4.22
CA MET A 1 26.07 22.16 -5.15
C MET A 1 24.76 22.01 -4.38
N ILE A 2 24.16 23.14 -3.96
CA ILE A 2 22.87 23.11 -3.27
C ILE A 2 21.82 22.83 -4.37
N LEU A 3 21.26 21.62 -4.39
CA LEU A 3 20.14 21.30 -5.28
C LEU A 3 18.99 22.27 -4.94
N ASN A 4 18.63 23.11 -5.90
CA ASN A 4 17.47 23.96 -5.77
C ASN A 4 16.22 23.07 -5.85
N TRP A 5 15.63 22.74 -4.71
CA TRP A 5 14.47 21.86 -4.64
C TRP A 5 13.27 22.36 -5.45
N HIS A 6 13.14 23.69 -5.63
CA HIS A 6 12.08 24.28 -6.46
C HIS A 6 12.21 23.88 -7.93
N ASP A 7 13.42 23.87 -8.47
CA ASP A 7 13.66 23.50 -9.88
C ASP A 7 13.41 22.00 -10.06
N THR A 8 13.92 21.18 -9.13
CA THR A 8 13.66 19.74 -9.11
C THR A 8 12.16 19.41 -9.01
N TYR A 9 11.42 20.16 -8.18
CA TYR A 9 9.98 19.99 -8.07
C TYR A 9 9.26 20.31 -9.38
N LYS A 10 9.59 21.45 -10.02
CA LYS A 10 8.98 21.84 -11.31
C LYS A 10 9.25 20.84 -12.41
N GLU A 11 10.46 20.32 -12.49
CA GLU A 11 10.85 19.31 -13.48
C GLU A 11 10.11 17.98 -13.31
N ARG A 12 9.73 17.65 -12.07
CA ARG A 12 9.05 16.38 -11.74
C ARG A 12 7.53 16.51 -11.64
N LEU A 13 7.02 17.75 -11.70
CA LEU A 13 5.58 17.98 -11.62
C LEU A 13 4.90 17.46 -12.89
N THR A 14 3.95 16.57 -12.72
CA THR A 14 3.18 16.00 -13.84
C THR A 14 1.73 15.78 -13.42
N ASP A 15 0.85 15.50 -14.37
CA ASP A 15 -0.52 15.11 -14.10
C ASP A 15 -0.61 13.65 -13.62
N VAL A 16 -1.73 13.31 -12.98
CA VAL A 16 -1.95 12.00 -12.36
C VAL A 16 -1.91 10.87 -13.38
N ARG A 17 -2.49 11.05 -14.57
CA ARG A 17 -2.52 10.00 -15.59
C ARG A 17 -1.13 9.71 -16.14
N THR A 18 -0.36 10.77 -16.40
CA THR A 18 1.03 10.63 -16.81
C THR A 18 1.87 9.94 -15.73
N ALA A 19 1.70 10.30 -14.45
CA ALA A 19 2.37 9.62 -13.36
C ALA A 19 2.04 8.12 -13.32
N LEU A 20 0.77 7.75 -13.43
CA LEU A 20 0.33 6.35 -13.41
C LEU A 20 0.72 5.56 -14.67
N SER A 21 1.00 6.23 -15.80
CA SER A 21 1.47 5.56 -17.03
C SER A 21 2.84 4.89 -16.89
N HIS A 22 3.59 5.24 -15.85
CA HIS A 22 4.87 4.59 -15.53
C HIS A 22 4.72 3.23 -14.85
N ILE A 23 3.51 2.87 -14.40
CA ILE A 23 3.24 1.56 -13.81
C ILE A 23 3.30 0.51 -14.90
N ARG A 24 4.16 -0.49 -14.72
CA ARG A 24 4.35 -1.58 -15.67
C ARG A 24 3.60 -2.83 -15.21
N ARG A 25 3.36 -3.73 -16.14
CA ARG A 25 2.86 -5.07 -15.82
C ARG A 25 3.75 -5.74 -14.75
N GLY A 26 3.13 -6.40 -13.77
CA GLY A 26 3.83 -7.04 -12.67
C GLY A 26 4.34 -6.08 -11.60
N ALA A 27 3.93 -4.81 -11.64
CA ALA A 27 4.33 -3.83 -10.64
C ALA A 27 3.74 -4.15 -9.26
N ARG A 28 4.49 -3.78 -8.22
CA ARG A 28 4.02 -3.75 -6.85
C ARG A 28 3.86 -2.31 -6.41
N ILE A 29 2.67 -1.96 -5.95
CA ILE A 29 2.31 -0.62 -5.55
C ILE A 29 2.01 -0.62 -4.06
N PHE A 30 2.81 0.08 -3.29
CA PHE A 30 2.48 0.38 -1.91
C PHE A 30 1.69 1.68 -1.85
N ILE A 31 0.47 1.64 -1.32
CA ILE A 31 -0.38 2.83 -1.14
C ILE A 31 -0.29 3.29 0.31
N GLY A 32 -0.06 4.59 0.52
CA GLY A 32 -0.05 5.20 1.84
C GLY A 32 -1.32 4.90 2.61
N SER A 33 -1.20 4.58 3.89
CA SER A 33 -2.28 4.01 4.69
C SER A 33 -3.04 5.06 5.48
N ALA A 34 -4.26 4.71 5.87
CA ALA A 34 -5.16 5.53 6.69
C ALA A 34 -5.33 6.96 6.12
N CYS A 35 -5.06 7.99 6.92
CA CYS A 35 -5.18 9.39 6.49
C CYS A 35 -4.14 9.80 5.43
N GLY A 36 -3.10 9.01 5.21
CA GLY A 36 -2.08 9.23 4.19
C GLY A 36 -2.41 8.63 2.82
N GLU A 37 -3.59 8.03 2.64
CA GLU A 37 -4.00 7.46 1.37
C GLU A 37 -4.23 8.56 0.32
N PRO A 38 -3.53 8.49 -0.84
CA PRO A 38 -3.66 9.48 -1.90
C PRO A 38 -4.90 9.22 -2.74
N GLN A 39 -6.08 9.65 -2.29
CA GLN A 39 -7.39 9.34 -2.86
C GLN A 39 -7.48 9.61 -4.36
N LEU A 40 -6.91 10.72 -4.85
CA LEU A 40 -6.93 11.05 -6.27
C LEU A 40 -6.15 10.03 -7.10
N LEU A 41 -4.98 9.60 -6.62
CA LEU A 41 -4.17 8.59 -7.30
C LEU A 41 -4.88 7.24 -7.32
N VAL A 42 -5.47 6.83 -6.20
CA VAL A 42 -6.21 5.56 -6.08
C VAL A 42 -7.42 5.55 -7.02
N LYS A 43 -8.20 6.63 -7.04
CA LYS A 43 -9.34 6.74 -7.96
C LYS A 43 -8.89 6.67 -9.43
N THR A 44 -7.85 7.43 -9.79
CA THR A 44 -7.36 7.42 -11.18
C THR A 44 -6.73 6.08 -11.56
N LEU A 45 -6.11 5.36 -10.61
CA LEU A 45 -5.59 4.00 -10.82
C LEU A 45 -6.70 3.06 -11.29
N ILE A 46 -7.89 3.17 -10.70
CA ILE A 46 -9.07 2.40 -11.12
C ILE A 46 -9.52 2.82 -12.54
N ASP A 47 -9.51 4.11 -12.86
CA ASP A 47 -9.90 4.60 -14.18
C ASP A 47 -8.98 4.09 -15.30
N VAL A 48 -7.71 3.81 -15.00
CA VAL A 48 -6.72 3.28 -15.95
C VAL A 48 -6.50 1.77 -15.82
N ALA A 49 -7.30 1.07 -15.03
CA ALA A 49 -7.14 -0.36 -14.74
C ALA A 49 -7.00 -1.23 -16.00
N SER A 50 -7.72 -0.89 -17.09
CA SER A 50 -7.65 -1.62 -18.36
C SER A 50 -6.24 -1.68 -18.97
N ASN A 51 -5.36 -0.75 -18.60
CA ASN A 51 -3.98 -0.69 -19.06
C ASN A 51 -3.01 -1.44 -18.15
N LEU A 52 -3.50 -1.95 -17.02
CA LEU A 52 -2.71 -2.60 -15.98
C LEU A 52 -3.04 -4.09 -15.95
N ALA A 53 -2.04 -4.90 -15.68
CA ALA A 53 -2.19 -6.33 -15.51
C ALA A 53 -1.15 -6.86 -14.52
N ASP A 54 -1.55 -7.87 -13.76
CA ASP A 54 -0.64 -8.54 -12.82
C ASP A 54 -0.02 -7.54 -11.82
N THR A 55 -0.82 -6.59 -11.35
CA THR A 55 -0.38 -5.51 -10.47
C THR A 55 -0.79 -5.82 -9.03
N GLU A 56 0.21 -5.93 -8.14
CA GLU A 56 -0.04 -6.12 -6.72
C GLU A 56 -0.21 -4.77 -6.02
N ILE A 57 -1.29 -4.62 -5.26
CA ILE A 57 -1.55 -3.44 -4.43
C ILE A 57 -1.38 -3.82 -2.97
N ILE A 58 -0.47 -3.16 -2.29
CA ILE A 58 -0.12 -3.43 -0.89
C ILE A 58 -0.57 -2.26 -0.03
N HIS A 59 -1.31 -2.55 1.02
CA HIS A 59 -1.74 -1.60 2.04
C HIS A 59 -1.37 -2.08 3.43
N PHE A 60 -0.96 -1.14 4.28
CA PHE A 60 -0.86 -1.42 5.71
C PHE A 60 -2.27 -1.47 6.32
N LEU A 61 -3.04 -0.39 6.21
CA LEU A 61 -4.44 -0.31 6.62
C LEU A 61 -5.20 0.59 5.64
N ASP A 62 -6.15 0.00 4.94
CA ASP A 62 -7.02 0.73 4.02
C ASP A 62 -8.26 1.22 4.77
N LEU A 63 -8.52 2.53 4.70
CA LEU A 63 -9.73 3.19 5.19
C LEU A 63 -10.51 3.86 4.07
N GLY A 64 -10.00 3.81 2.84
CA GLY A 64 -10.56 4.49 1.69
C GLY A 64 -11.44 3.61 0.81
N LEU A 65 -11.44 3.92 -0.48
CA LEU A 65 -12.17 3.20 -1.50
C LEU A 65 -11.33 2.03 -2.03
N ALA A 66 -11.55 0.83 -1.50
CA ALA A 66 -10.85 -0.38 -1.94
C ALA A 66 -11.43 -0.96 -3.26
N SER A 67 -11.89 -0.12 -4.18
CA SER A 67 -12.56 -0.56 -5.43
C SER A 67 -11.68 -1.44 -6.32
N TYR A 68 -10.36 -1.39 -6.18
CA TYR A 68 -9.44 -2.31 -6.86
C TYR A 68 -9.59 -3.76 -6.38
N THR A 69 -10.32 -4.02 -5.29
CA THR A 69 -10.66 -5.37 -4.82
C THR A 69 -11.96 -5.92 -5.42
N ASP A 70 -12.68 -5.14 -6.22
CA ASP A 70 -13.89 -5.59 -6.89
C ASP A 70 -13.56 -6.72 -7.88
N GLU A 71 -14.47 -7.70 -8.00
CA GLU A 71 -14.29 -8.88 -8.85
C GLU A 71 -13.94 -8.54 -10.30
N LYS A 72 -14.52 -7.47 -10.85
CA LYS A 72 -14.26 -7.01 -12.22
C LYS A 72 -12.81 -6.63 -12.50
N TYR A 73 -12.02 -6.40 -11.46
CA TYR A 73 -10.61 -6.03 -11.57
C TYR A 73 -9.63 -7.16 -11.23
N ASN A 74 -10.10 -8.38 -10.99
CA ASN A 74 -9.25 -9.52 -10.63
C ASN A 74 -8.14 -9.82 -11.66
N ALA A 75 -8.34 -9.48 -12.93
CA ALA A 75 -7.32 -9.64 -13.97
C ALA A 75 -6.25 -8.51 -13.95
N ASN A 76 -6.55 -7.40 -13.29
CA ASN A 76 -5.71 -6.21 -13.27
C ASN A 76 -4.93 -6.10 -11.97
N PHE A 77 -5.61 -6.34 -10.85
CA PHE A 77 -5.08 -6.12 -9.52
C PHE A 77 -5.17 -7.35 -8.63
N ARG A 78 -4.14 -7.55 -7.80
CA ARG A 78 -4.15 -8.43 -6.65
C ARG A 78 -3.87 -7.60 -5.41
N HIS A 79 -4.82 -7.52 -4.49
CA HIS A 79 -4.62 -6.81 -3.23
C HIS A 79 -3.93 -7.70 -2.20
N ASN A 80 -2.93 -7.17 -1.53
CA ASN A 80 -2.26 -7.80 -0.39
C ASN A 80 -2.37 -6.88 0.83
N ALA A 81 -3.22 -7.27 1.77
CA ALA A 81 -3.44 -6.52 3.00
C ALA A 81 -2.42 -6.94 4.06
N LEU A 82 -1.78 -5.97 4.70
CA LEU A 82 -0.95 -6.21 5.89
C LEU A 82 -1.81 -6.14 7.17
N PHE A 83 -2.92 -5.38 7.13
CA PHE A 83 -4.02 -5.43 8.08
C PHE A 83 -5.35 -5.51 7.34
N ILE A 84 -6.30 -6.27 7.89
CA ILE A 84 -7.60 -6.48 7.27
C ILE A 84 -8.57 -5.40 7.74
N GLY A 85 -8.80 -4.41 6.89
CA GLY A 85 -9.84 -3.40 7.08
C GLY A 85 -11.25 -3.95 6.85
N SER A 86 -12.27 -3.17 7.22
CA SER A 86 -13.67 -3.54 6.98
C SER A 86 -14.01 -3.61 5.50
N ASN A 87 -13.42 -2.74 4.69
CA ASN A 87 -13.62 -2.58 3.25
C ASN A 87 -12.92 -3.66 2.39
N THR A 88 -11.87 -4.32 2.90
CA THR A 88 -11.13 -5.37 2.20
C THR A 88 -11.47 -6.79 2.68
N ARG A 89 -12.16 -6.90 3.82
CA ARG A 89 -12.46 -8.18 4.48
C ARG A 89 -13.23 -9.16 3.60
N ALA A 90 -14.20 -8.69 2.82
CA ALA A 90 -14.97 -9.52 1.92
C ALA A 90 -14.08 -10.13 0.83
N ALA A 91 -13.23 -9.32 0.20
CA ALA A 91 -12.32 -9.78 -0.84
C ALA A 91 -11.35 -10.85 -0.34
N ILE A 92 -10.83 -10.70 0.89
CA ILE A 92 -9.95 -11.70 1.51
C ILE A 92 -10.72 -13.00 1.81
N LYS A 93 -11.92 -12.90 2.39
CA LYS A 93 -12.77 -14.07 2.70
C LYS A 93 -13.13 -14.86 1.44
N GLU A 94 -13.31 -14.19 0.33
CA GLU A 94 -13.65 -14.77 -0.96
C GLU A 94 -12.41 -15.21 -1.77
N GLY A 95 -11.21 -15.07 -1.24
CA GLY A 95 -9.95 -15.44 -1.91
C GLY A 95 -9.53 -14.52 -3.05
N ARG A 96 -10.16 -13.35 -3.18
CA ARG A 96 -9.83 -12.33 -4.21
C ARG A 96 -8.69 -11.40 -3.79
N ALA A 97 -8.34 -11.38 -2.51
CA ALA A 97 -7.21 -10.64 -1.96
C ALA A 97 -6.40 -11.54 -1.02
N ASP A 98 -5.15 -11.17 -0.80
CA ASP A 98 -4.24 -11.87 0.09
C ASP A 98 -4.10 -11.12 1.42
N TYR A 99 -3.68 -11.86 2.44
CA TYR A 99 -3.31 -11.31 3.73
C TYR A 99 -1.92 -11.77 4.11
N THR A 100 -1.02 -10.82 4.28
CA THR A 100 0.33 -11.06 4.80
C THR A 100 0.42 -10.51 6.20
N PRO A 101 0.34 -11.35 7.25
CA PRO A 101 0.43 -10.86 8.61
C PRO A 101 1.84 -10.33 8.87
N ILE A 102 1.93 -9.05 9.23
CA ILE A 102 3.13 -8.47 9.78
C ILE A 102 3.00 -8.52 11.29
N GLY A 103 3.68 -9.49 11.91
CA GLY A 103 3.78 -9.56 13.34
C GLY A 103 4.54 -8.33 13.88
N HIS A 104 4.17 -7.85 15.07
CA HIS A 104 5.10 -7.02 15.84
C HIS A 104 6.39 -7.85 15.99
N PRO A 105 7.55 -7.31 15.68
CA PRO A 105 8.79 -7.99 15.99
C PRO A 105 8.83 -8.12 17.51
N LEU A 106 8.50 -9.30 18.01
CA LEU A 106 9.00 -9.70 19.33
C LEU A 106 10.49 -9.49 19.24
N LYS A 107 11.08 -8.78 20.22
CA LYS A 107 12.53 -8.59 20.33
C LYS A 107 13.21 -9.95 20.29
N THR A 108 13.41 -10.47 19.12
CA THR A 108 14.26 -11.63 18.87
C THR A 108 15.68 -11.10 18.79
N HIS A 109 16.62 -11.83 19.33
CA HIS A 109 18.04 -11.55 19.16
C HIS A 109 18.32 -11.44 17.66
N LEU A 110 18.58 -10.22 17.21
CA LEU A 110 18.92 -9.98 15.80
C LEU A 110 20.40 -10.28 15.61
N GLU A 111 20.70 -11.01 14.57
CA GLU A 111 22.09 -11.23 14.11
C GLU A 111 22.74 -9.89 13.75
N PRO A 112 24.07 -9.73 13.92
CA PRO A 112 24.79 -8.55 13.52
C PRO A 112 24.55 -8.21 12.03
N GLY A 113 24.04 -7.01 11.75
CA GLY A 113 23.69 -6.57 10.39
C GLY A 113 22.20 -6.65 10.04
N VAL A 114 21.36 -7.16 10.93
CA VAL A 114 19.91 -7.09 10.82
C VAL A 114 19.42 -5.87 11.58
N TYR A 115 18.67 -4.99 10.90
CA TYR A 115 18.13 -3.78 11.49
C TYR A 115 16.66 -4.01 11.84
N GLU A 116 16.29 -3.79 13.09
CA GLU A 116 14.90 -3.77 13.52
C GLU A 116 14.30 -2.42 13.13
N LEU A 117 13.22 -2.44 12.36
CA LEU A 117 12.41 -1.25 12.13
C LEU A 117 11.46 -1.11 13.33
N GLU A 118 11.83 -0.33 14.33
CA GLU A 118 10.90 0.03 15.41
C GLU A 118 9.78 0.89 14.82
N ILE A 119 8.63 0.27 14.61
CA ILE A 119 7.39 1.04 14.46
C ILE A 119 7.02 1.47 15.86
N PRO A 120 6.94 2.80 16.17
CA PRO A 120 6.73 3.28 17.52
C PRO A 120 5.27 3.13 17.96
N PHE A 121 4.77 1.92 17.98
CA PHE A 121 3.54 1.55 18.66
C PHE A 121 3.90 0.70 19.86
N SER A 122 4.18 1.35 20.98
CA SER A 122 4.23 0.66 22.26
C SER A 122 2.82 0.26 22.65
N VAL A 123 2.51 -1.02 22.59
CA VAL A 123 1.38 -1.57 23.33
C VAL A 123 1.85 -1.65 24.78
N GLU A 124 1.45 -0.70 25.62
CA GLU A 124 1.61 -0.85 27.05
C GLU A 124 0.87 -2.12 27.48
N LYS A 125 1.62 -3.10 27.98
CA LYS A 125 1.02 -4.19 28.74
C LYS A 125 0.31 -3.58 29.94
N LYS A 126 -1.01 -3.63 29.96
CA LYS A 126 -1.74 -3.50 31.23
C LYS A 126 -1.30 -4.67 32.10
N GLU A 127 -0.56 -4.38 33.15
CA GLU A 127 -0.38 -5.35 34.24
C GLU A 127 -1.76 -5.63 34.81
N GLU A 128 -2.18 -6.88 34.75
CA GLU A 128 -3.37 -7.34 35.48
C GLU A 128 -3.04 -7.26 36.97
N VAL A 129 -3.83 -6.44 37.67
CA VAL A 129 -3.86 -6.37 39.16
C VAL A 129 -4.73 -7.50 39.68
#